data_9e75b20f4f223ebc999992c07cc3ca69
#
_entry.id   9e75b20f4f223ebc999992c07cc3ca69
#
_cell.length_a   1.000
_cell.length_b   1.000
_cell.length_c   1.000
_cell.angle_alpha   90.00
_cell.angle_beta   90.00
_cell.angle_gamma   90.00
#
_symmetry.space_group_name_H-M   'P 1'
#
loop_
_entity.id
_entity.type
_entity.pdbx_description
1 polymer ?
#
loop_
_entity_poly.entity_id
_entity_poly.type
_entity_poly.pdbx_seq_one_letter_code
_entity_poly.pdbx_strand_id
1 'polypeptide(L)'
;GMGSDDLDFPRSELDSRLDLAARARLANLRATMFGANAEPTRIARFVLLEALGSGGMGVVYAAYDPRLDRRVALKLVHHDVAPGRAVEARLIREAQAMARLSHPNVVQIHEVGVWDGRIFIAMELVAGRTLAAWLAAGQRRWLDIVGVFCDAGRGLAAAHAAGIVHRDFKPENVLVGDDGRVRVTDFGLARGLHLGVEVDEAWREPDDPLSALTGG
;
A
#
# COMPACT_ATOMS: atom_id res chain seq x y z
N GLY A 1 55.62 -13.71 -3.40
CA GLY A 1 54.41 -14.41 -3.80
C GLY A 1 53.46 -14.50 -2.62
N MET A 2 52.57 -13.55 -2.43
CA MET A 2 51.44 -13.65 -1.51
C MET A 2 50.20 -13.76 -2.41
N GLY A 3 49.57 -14.94 -2.35
CA GLY A 3 48.34 -15.21 -3.06
C GLY A 3 47.21 -14.37 -2.52
N SER A 4 46.53 -13.70 -3.39
CA SER A 4 45.20 -13.11 -3.13
C SER A 4 44.21 -14.25 -3.01
N ASP A 5 43.85 -14.63 -1.80
CA ASP A 5 42.68 -15.47 -1.55
C ASP A 5 41.44 -14.66 -1.96
N ASP A 6 40.98 -14.91 -3.18
CA ASP A 6 39.64 -14.54 -3.61
C ASP A 6 38.64 -15.30 -2.71
N LEU A 7 38.09 -14.59 -1.73
CA LEU A 7 36.90 -15.05 -0.98
C LEU A 7 35.71 -15.05 -1.93
N ASP A 8 35.64 -16.07 -2.77
CA ASP A 8 34.50 -16.37 -3.61
C ASP A 8 33.36 -16.93 -2.74
N PHE A 9 32.64 -16.05 -2.04
CA PHE A 9 31.40 -16.42 -1.38
C PHE A 9 30.35 -16.73 -2.45
N PRO A 10 29.70 -17.89 -2.39
CA PRO A 10 28.68 -18.27 -3.38
C PRO A 10 27.51 -17.26 -3.35
N ARG A 11 27.50 -16.39 -4.34
CA ARG A 11 26.54 -15.27 -4.49
C ARG A 11 25.08 -15.73 -4.44
N SER A 12 24.78 -16.96 -4.86
CA SER A 12 23.43 -17.52 -4.93
C SER A 12 22.84 -17.91 -3.57
N GLU A 13 23.63 -18.30 -2.59
CA GLU A 13 23.12 -18.72 -1.27
C GLU A 13 22.78 -17.56 -0.34
N LEU A 14 23.53 -16.45 -0.40
CA LEU A 14 23.22 -15.25 0.38
C LEU A 14 21.93 -14.57 -0.13
N ASP A 15 21.76 -14.50 -1.45
CA ASP A 15 20.60 -13.87 -2.06
C ASP A 15 19.29 -14.66 -1.81
N SER A 16 19.37 -15.98 -1.60
CA SER A 16 18.17 -16.80 -1.32
C SER A 16 17.63 -16.62 0.11
N ARG A 17 18.47 -16.18 1.06
CA ARG A 17 18.12 -16.00 2.48
C ARG A 17 17.69 -14.58 2.84
N LEU A 18 17.96 -13.60 1.97
CA LEU A 18 17.56 -12.22 2.19
C LEU A 18 16.11 -11.99 1.72
N ASP A 19 15.35 -11.23 2.50
CA ASP A 19 14.06 -10.75 2.03
C ASP A 19 14.23 -9.74 0.87
N LEU A 20 13.16 -9.47 0.15
CA LEU A 20 13.18 -8.55 -1.01
C LEU A 20 13.68 -7.14 -0.65
N ALA A 21 13.40 -6.67 0.57
CA ALA A 21 13.85 -5.36 1.04
C ALA A 21 15.37 -5.33 1.23
N ALA A 22 15.92 -6.39 1.83
CA ALA A 22 17.36 -6.54 2.02
C ALA A 22 18.10 -6.71 0.67
N ARG A 23 17.50 -7.46 -0.27
CA ARG A 23 18.04 -7.59 -1.65
C ARG A 23 18.06 -6.24 -2.38
N ALA A 24 16.98 -5.46 -2.32
CA ALA A 24 16.92 -4.15 -2.94
C ALA A 24 17.95 -3.20 -2.34
N ARG A 25 18.10 -3.17 -1.01
CA ARG A 25 19.13 -2.36 -0.33
C ARG A 25 20.55 -2.78 -0.74
N LEU A 26 20.82 -4.08 -0.80
CA LEU A 26 22.13 -4.61 -1.17
C LEU A 26 22.45 -4.32 -2.64
N ALA A 27 21.47 -4.44 -3.54
CA ALA A 27 21.64 -4.11 -4.95
C ALA A 27 21.92 -2.61 -5.13
N ASN A 28 21.22 -1.74 -4.43
CA ASN A 28 21.45 -0.29 -4.46
C ASN A 28 22.82 0.07 -3.86
N LEU A 29 23.22 -0.56 -2.75
CA LEU A 29 24.53 -0.36 -2.15
C LEU A 29 25.67 -0.81 -3.10
N ARG A 30 25.51 -1.97 -3.72
CA ARG A 30 26.47 -2.48 -4.73
C ARG A 30 26.57 -1.57 -5.95
N ALA A 31 25.44 -1.08 -6.45
CA ALA A 31 25.43 -0.13 -7.57
C ALA A 31 26.16 1.17 -7.22
N THR A 32 26.02 1.65 -5.98
CA THR A 32 26.69 2.87 -5.51
C THR A 32 28.19 2.65 -5.30
N MET A 33 28.61 1.47 -4.78
CA MET A 33 30.01 1.20 -4.42
C MET A 33 30.85 0.64 -5.58
N PHE A 34 30.24 -0.13 -6.50
CA PHE A 34 30.96 -0.91 -7.52
C PHE A 34 30.52 -0.59 -8.96
N GLY A 35 29.66 0.40 -9.16
CA GLY A 35 29.14 0.75 -10.48
C GLY A 35 28.03 -0.19 -10.98
N ALA A 36 27.46 0.12 -12.14
CA ALA A 36 26.16 -0.34 -12.65
C ALA A 36 26.02 -1.84 -13.02
N ASN A 37 26.81 -2.74 -12.48
CA ASN A 37 26.75 -4.18 -12.82
C ASN A 37 25.84 -5.03 -11.90
N ALA A 38 25.14 -4.44 -10.91
CA ALA A 38 24.17 -5.17 -10.12
C ALA A 38 22.81 -5.10 -10.82
N GLU A 39 22.24 -6.24 -11.19
CA GLU A 39 20.86 -6.27 -11.69
C GLU A 39 19.90 -5.71 -10.63
N PRO A 40 19.07 -4.72 -10.98
CA PRO A 40 18.16 -4.12 -10.03
C PRO A 40 17.07 -5.14 -9.63
N THR A 41 16.73 -5.18 -8.35
CA THR A 41 15.62 -6.01 -7.87
C THR A 41 14.30 -5.50 -8.46
N ARG A 42 13.51 -6.42 -9.04
CA ARG A 42 12.25 -6.09 -9.71
C ARG A 42 11.08 -6.88 -9.16
N ILE A 43 9.91 -6.25 -9.18
CA ILE A 43 8.61 -6.90 -9.05
C ILE A 43 7.87 -6.62 -10.36
N ALA A 44 7.60 -7.65 -11.15
CA ALA A 44 7.15 -7.51 -12.54
C ALA A 44 8.08 -6.54 -13.31
N ARG A 45 7.54 -5.43 -13.86
CA ARG A 45 8.36 -4.42 -14.55
C ARG A 45 8.95 -3.36 -13.61
N PHE A 46 8.45 -3.26 -12.39
CA PHE A 46 8.82 -2.19 -11.46
C PHE A 46 10.19 -2.44 -10.84
N VAL A 47 11.08 -1.46 -10.93
CA VAL A 47 12.40 -1.47 -10.31
C VAL A 47 12.26 -0.98 -8.87
N LEU A 48 12.60 -1.81 -7.89
CA LEU A 48 12.55 -1.42 -6.48
C LEU A 48 13.68 -0.43 -6.16
N LEU A 49 13.34 0.67 -5.51
CA LEU A 49 14.29 1.69 -5.09
C LEU A 49 14.62 1.56 -3.60
N GLU A 50 13.61 1.68 -2.74
CA GLU A 50 13.76 1.60 -1.28
C GLU A 50 12.47 1.09 -0.63
N ALA A 51 12.57 0.50 0.55
CA ALA A 51 11.42 0.12 1.34
C ALA A 51 10.92 1.36 2.12
N LEU A 52 9.64 1.69 1.95
CA LEU A 52 8.98 2.79 2.64
C LEU A 52 8.40 2.37 3.99
N GLY A 53 7.99 1.11 4.11
CA GLY A 53 7.42 0.55 5.33
C GLY A 53 7.01 -0.90 5.18
N SER A 54 6.84 -1.57 6.33
CA SER A 54 6.33 -2.93 6.42
C SER A 54 5.27 -3.02 7.51
N GLY A 55 4.27 -3.85 7.32
CA GLY A 55 3.19 -4.08 8.27
C GLY A 55 2.58 -5.47 8.08
N GLY A 56 1.55 -5.80 8.86
CA GLY A 56 0.90 -7.11 8.82
C GLY A 56 0.33 -7.50 7.45
N MET A 57 0.13 -6.54 6.56
CA MET A 57 -0.48 -6.75 5.24
C MET A 57 0.55 -6.86 4.10
N GLY A 58 1.81 -6.55 4.35
CA GLY A 58 2.82 -6.54 3.29
C GLY A 58 3.90 -5.49 3.48
N VAL A 59 4.71 -5.33 2.45
CA VAL A 59 5.78 -4.34 2.38
C VAL A 59 5.47 -3.35 1.27
N VAL A 60 5.67 -2.06 1.56
CA VAL A 60 5.54 -0.98 0.59
C VAL A 60 6.92 -0.50 0.18
N TYR A 61 7.16 -0.42 -1.12
CA TYR A 61 8.40 0.05 -1.71
C TYR A 61 8.16 1.33 -2.50
N ALA A 62 9.10 2.26 -2.48
CA ALA A 62 9.25 3.18 -3.59
C ALA A 62 9.82 2.39 -4.77
N ALA A 63 9.23 2.54 -5.94
CA ALA A 63 9.65 1.84 -7.15
C ALA A 63 9.59 2.78 -8.36
N TYR A 64 10.32 2.41 -9.41
CA TYR A 64 10.31 3.11 -10.69
C TYR A 64 9.59 2.26 -11.75
N ASP A 65 8.63 2.86 -12.43
CA ASP A 65 7.95 2.27 -13.58
C ASP A 65 8.64 2.73 -14.88
N PRO A 66 9.46 1.88 -15.51
CA PRO A 66 10.19 2.26 -16.73
C PRO A 66 9.28 2.43 -17.93
N ARG A 67 8.04 1.91 -17.88
CA ARG A 67 7.09 2.02 -18.99
C ARG A 67 6.45 3.41 -19.06
N LEU A 68 6.23 4.03 -17.91
CA LEU A 68 5.58 5.33 -17.80
C LEU A 68 6.53 6.43 -17.29
N ASP A 69 7.84 6.11 -17.16
CA ASP A 69 8.90 7.02 -16.70
C ASP A 69 8.51 7.76 -15.42
N ARG A 70 8.08 7.02 -14.39
CA ARG A 70 7.63 7.63 -13.14
C ARG A 70 7.96 6.79 -11.91
N ARG A 71 8.03 7.46 -10.76
CA ARG A 71 8.08 6.80 -9.45
C ARG A 71 6.68 6.45 -8.99
N VAL A 72 6.55 5.28 -8.33
CA VAL A 72 5.30 4.76 -7.76
C VAL A 72 5.56 4.19 -6.37
N ALA A 73 4.53 4.11 -5.54
CA ALA A 73 4.53 3.24 -4.38
C ALA A 73 4.05 1.85 -4.82
N LEU A 74 4.80 0.82 -4.47
CA LEU A 74 4.50 -0.57 -4.81
C LEU A 74 4.29 -1.38 -3.53
N LYS A 75 3.06 -1.76 -3.25
CA LYS A 75 2.72 -2.62 -2.12
C LYS A 75 2.73 -4.07 -2.56
N LEU A 76 3.59 -4.89 -1.93
CA LEU A 76 3.61 -6.33 -2.09
C LEU A 76 2.93 -6.99 -0.89
N VAL A 77 1.83 -7.67 -1.13
CA VAL A 77 1.04 -8.34 -0.10
C VAL A 77 1.77 -9.61 0.38
N HIS A 78 1.76 -9.88 1.71
CA HIS A 78 2.42 -11.07 2.27
C HIS A 78 1.82 -12.37 1.74
N HIS A 79 2.68 -13.40 1.63
CA HIS A 79 2.35 -14.72 1.09
C HIS A 79 1.65 -15.65 2.10
N ASP A 80 1.66 -15.31 3.41
CA ASP A 80 1.20 -16.18 4.50
C ASP A 80 -0.30 -16.52 4.44
N VAL A 81 -0.99 -15.90 3.52
CA VAL A 81 -2.33 -16.27 3.11
C VAL A 81 -2.26 -16.52 1.61
N ALA A 82 -1.90 -17.75 1.19
CA ALA A 82 -2.18 -18.19 -0.18
C ALA A 82 -3.70 -18.21 -0.32
N PRO A 83 -4.33 -17.15 -0.83
CA PRO A 83 -5.76 -17.11 -0.95
C PRO A 83 -6.12 -18.15 -1.99
N GLY A 84 -7.07 -19.03 -1.69
CA GLY A 84 -7.67 -19.85 -2.73
C GLY A 84 -8.08 -18.93 -3.90
N ARG A 85 -8.10 -19.43 -5.13
CA ARG A 85 -8.40 -18.63 -6.35
C ARG A 85 -9.60 -17.67 -6.22
N ALA A 86 -10.57 -18.01 -5.38
CA ALA A 86 -11.73 -17.15 -5.12
C ALA A 86 -11.38 -15.86 -4.35
N VAL A 87 -10.49 -15.95 -3.36
CA VAL A 87 -10.05 -14.81 -2.54
C VAL A 87 -9.15 -13.90 -3.37
N GLU A 88 -8.24 -14.47 -4.16
CA GLU A 88 -7.39 -13.71 -5.10
C GLU A 88 -8.24 -12.92 -6.11
N ALA A 89 -9.22 -13.57 -6.74
CA ALA A 89 -10.14 -12.95 -7.70
C ALA A 89 -10.99 -11.84 -7.04
N ARG A 90 -11.35 -11.98 -5.76
CA ARG A 90 -12.05 -10.95 -5.00
C ARG A 90 -11.16 -9.74 -4.74
N LEU A 91 -9.93 -9.97 -4.28
CA LEU A 91 -8.95 -8.90 -4.02
C LEU A 91 -8.64 -8.09 -5.28
N ILE A 92 -8.44 -8.78 -6.40
CA ILE A 92 -8.22 -8.13 -7.69
C ILE A 92 -9.44 -7.27 -8.06
N ARG A 93 -10.67 -7.77 -7.85
CA ARG A 93 -11.89 -6.99 -8.13
C ARG A 93 -12.04 -5.76 -7.23
N GLU A 94 -11.77 -5.90 -5.92
CA GLU A 94 -11.79 -4.78 -4.97
C GLU A 94 -10.74 -3.73 -5.35
N ALA A 95 -9.52 -4.16 -5.68
CA ALA A 95 -8.46 -3.27 -6.13
C ALA A 95 -8.76 -2.62 -7.49
N GLN A 96 -9.42 -3.32 -8.42
CA GLN A 96 -9.89 -2.74 -9.68
C GLN A 96 -11.00 -1.71 -9.47
N ALA A 97 -11.89 -1.93 -8.50
CA ALA A 97 -12.90 -0.93 -8.12
C ALA A 97 -12.23 0.34 -7.58
N MET A 98 -11.22 0.17 -6.71
CA MET A 98 -10.40 1.27 -6.21
C MET A 98 -9.63 2.01 -7.32
N ALA A 99 -9.14 1.31 -8.33
CA ALA A 99 -8.41 1.93 -9.44
C ALA A 99 -9.30 2.87 -10.28
N ARG A 100 -10.62 2.69 -10.24
CA ARG A 100 -11.59 3.58 -10.91
C ARG A 100 -11.90 4.84 -10.08
N LEU A 101 -11.60 4.82 -8.79
CA LEU A 101 -11.83 5.96 -7.91
C LEU A 101 -10.71 6.98 -8.09
N SER A 102 -11.02 8.12 -8.67
CA SER A 102 -10.11 9.26 -8.78
C SER A 102 -10.66 10.42 -7.96
N HIS A 103 -9.97 10.73 -6.86
CA HIS A 103 -10.34 11.82 -5.96
C HIS A 103 -9.08 12.43 -5.32
N PRO A 104 -8.99 13.75 -5.14
CA PRO A 104 -7.79 14.42 -4.64
C PRO A 104 -7.39 13.97 -3.22
N ASN A 105 -8.33 13.44 -2.43
CA ASN A 105 -8.09 12.95 -1.08
C ASN A 105 -8.04 11.41 -0.99
N VAL A 106 -7.81 10.72 -2.10
CA VAL A 106 -7.60 9.26 -2.15
C VAL A 106 -6.33 8.97 -2.93
N VAL A 107 -5.47 8.10 -2.43
CA VAL A 107 -4.29 7.63 -3.16
C VAL A 107 -4.75 6.90 -4.43
N GLN A 108 -4.28 7.36 -5.58
CA GLN A 108 -4.65 6.77 -6.87
C GLN A 108 -3.97 5.41 -7.05
N ILE A 109 -4.74 4.35 -7.28
CA ILE A 109 -4.22 3.06 -7.71
C ILE A 109 -4.00 3.11 -9.23
N HIS A 110 -2.82 2.68 -9.66
CA HIS A 110 -2.42 2.65 -11.06
C HIS A 110 -2.54 1.27 -11.68
N GLU A 111 -2.17 0.24 -10.92
CA GLU A 111 -2.16 -1.13 -11.41
C GLU A 111 -2.24 -2.13 -10.25
N VAL A 112 -2.88 -3.25 -10.52
CA VAL A 112 -2.92 -4.41 -9.64
C VAL A 112 -2.54 -5.63 -10.47
N GLY A 113 -1.66 -6.46 -9.91
CA GLY A 113 -1.21 -7.67 -10.61
C GLY A 113 -0.75 -8.74 -9.64
N VAL A 114 -0.31 -9.84 -10.24
CA VAL A 114 0.27 -10.98 -9.52
C VAL A 114 1.72 -11.14 -9.99
N TRP A 115 2.62 -11.30 -9.04
CA TRP A 115 4.03 -11.57 -9.28
C TRP A 115 4.52 -12.63 -8.28
N ASP A 116 5.09 -13.71 -8.79
CA ASP A 116 5.55 -14.86 -7.99
C ASP A 116 4.50 -15.34 -6.97
N GLY A 117 3.25 -15.47 -7.45
CA GLY A 117 2.11 -15.90 -6.62
C GLY A 117 1.64 -14.89 -5.56
N ARG A 118 2.18 -13.67 -5.55
CA ARG A 118 1.82 -12.59 -4.63
C ARG A 118 1.10 -11.47 -5.36
N ILE A 119 0.14 -10.87 -4.70
CA ILE A 119 -0.53 -9.67 -5.21
C ILE A 119 0.38 -8.47 -4.99
N PHE A 120 0.57 -7.67 -6.03
CA PHE A 120 1.16 -6.34 -5.93
C PHE A 120 0.16 -5.26 -6.34
N ILE A 121 0.30 -4.08 -5.73
CA ILE A 121 -0.52 -2.91 -6.03
C ILE A 121 0.44 -1.75 -6.26
N ALA A 122 0.46 -1.22 -7.50
CA ALA A 122 1.18 -0.02 -7.83
C ALA A 122 0.24 1.19 -7.69
N MET A 123 0.67 2.21 -6.96
CA MET A 123 -0.13 3.37 -6.64
C MET A 123 0.69 4.66 -6.64
N GLU A 124 0.02 5.80 -6.53
CA GLU A 124 0.64 7.10 -6.38
C GLU A 124 1.67 7.11 -5.24
N LEU A 125 2.89 7.55 -5.53
CA LEU A 125 3.91 7.79 -4.52
C LEU A 125 3.71 9.20 -3.97
N VAL A 126 3.23 9.30 -2.74
CA VAL A 126 3.02 10.57 -2.04
C VAL A 126 4.30 10.94 -1.29
N ALA A 127 4.94 12.02 -1.70
CA ALA A 127 6.01 12.63 -0.88
C ALA A 127 5.36 13.30 0.34
N GLY A 128 5.74 12.88 1.54
CA GLY A 128 5.15 13.36 2.78
C GLY A 128 5.27 12.33 3.91
N ARG A 129 4.30 12.33 4.82
CA ARG A 129 4.29 11.43 5.98
C ARG A 129 2.88 10.98 6.33
N THR A 130 2.75 9.95 7.16
CA THR A 130 1.45 9.55 7.68
C THR A 130 0.88 10.61 8.61
N LEU A 131 -0.43 10.67 8.74
CA LEU A 131 -1.09 11.58 9.70
C LEU A 131 -0.63 11.28 11.14
N ALA A 132 -0.39 10.03 11.48
CA ALA A 132 0.19 9.65 12.78
C ALA A 132 1.55 10.33 13.02
N ALA A 133 2.47 10.22 12.06
CA ALA A 133 3.77 10.88 12.13
C ALA A 133 3.65 12.41 12.07
N TRP A 134 2.69 12.93 11.31
CA TRP A 134 2.45 14.37 11.21
C TRP A 134 1.96 14.94 12.55
N LEU A 135 1.07 14.25 13.25
CA LEU A 135 0.61 14.63 14.59
C LEU A 135 1.73 14.54 15.63
N ALA A 136 2.56 13.49 15.58
CA ALA A 136 3.67 13.29 16.50
C ALA A 136 4.82 14.28 16.33
N ALA A 137 4.96 14.91 15.17
CA ALA A 137 6.09 15.79 14.83
C ALA A 137 6.07 17.17 15.54
N GLY A 138 5.04 17.48 16.33
CA GLY A 138 4.98 18.72 17.12
C GLY A 138 3.56 19.21 17.35
N GLN A 139 3.44 20.31 18.11
CA GLN A 139 2.15 20.93 18.37
C GLN A 139 1.56 21.51 17.07
N ARG A 140 0.28 21.24 16.86
CA ARG A 140 -0.50 21.75 15.72
C ARG A 140 -1.65 22.60 16.24
N ARG A 141 -2.04 23.60 15.47
CA ARG A 141 -3.29 24.33 15.76
C ARG A 141 -4.46 23.35 15.55
N TRP A 142 -5.44 23.42 16.42
CA TRP A 142 -6.61 22.53 16.32
C TRP A 142 -7.34 22.65 14.96
N LEU A 143 -7.38 23.87 14.39
CA LEU A 143 -7.97 24.11 13.07
C LEU A 143 -7.24 23.35 11.95
N ASP A 144 -5.92 23.24 12.03
CA ASP A 144 -5.13 22.49 11.03
C ASP A 144 -5.43 21.00 11.14
N ILE A 145 -5.57 20.48 12.37
CA ILE A 145 -5.95 19.10 12.62
C ILE A 145 -7.35 18.79 12.05
N VAL A 146 -8.34 19.65 12.36
CA VAL A 146 -9.69 19.51 11.84
C VAL A 146 -9.71 19.56 10.32
N GLY A 147 -8.94 20.47 9.70
CA GLY A 147 -8.81 20.56 8.24
C GLY A 147 -8.34 19.26 7.62
N VAL A 148 -7.29 18.64 8.18
CA VAL A 148 -6.75 17.36 7.71
C VAL A 148 -7.79 16.23 7.83
N PHE A 149 -8.53 16.16 8.94
CA PHE A 149 -9.59 15.16 9.12
C PHE A 149 -10.78 15.40 8.18
N CYS A 150 -11.13 16.65 7.90
CA CYS A 150 -12.16 16.98 6.91
C CYS A 150 -11.75 16.53 5.50
N ASP A 151 -10.49 16.74 5.11
CA ASP A 151 -9.98 16.28 3.82
C ASP A 151 -9.99 14.76 3.72
N ALA A 152 -9.53 14.06 4.76
CA ALA A 152 -9.62 12.60 4.83
C ALA A 152 -11.08 12.13 4.73
N GLY A 153 -12.00 12.81 5.43
CA GLY A 153 -13.45 12.55 5.37
C GLY A 153 -14.04 12.69 3.96
N ARG A 154 -13.59 13.70 3.18
CA ARG A 154 -13.98 13.84 1.77
C ARG A 154 -13.52 12.65 0.92
N GLY A 155 -12.31 12.14 1.16
CA GLY A 155 -11.80 10.94 0.51
C GLY A 155 -12.63 9.69 0.85
N LEU A 156 -13.00 9.52 2.13
CA LEU A 156 -13.88 8.43 2.56
C LEU A 156 -15.27 8.55 1.94
N ALA A 157 -15.86 9.75 1.92
CA ALA A 157 -17.17 9.98 1.32
C ALA A 157 -17.19 9.65 -0.18
N ALA A 158 -16.13 10.02 -0.91
CA ALA A 158 -15.99 9.67 -2.32
C ALA A 158 -15.89 8.14 -2.53
N ALA A 159 -15.15 7.44 -1.66
CA ALA A 159 -15.07 5.97 -1.69
C ALA A 159 -16.43 5.33 -1.39
N HIS A 160 -17.14 5.80 -0.37
CA HIS A 160 -18.48 5.32 -0.02
C HIS A 160 -19.48 5.51 -1.17
N ALA A 161 -19.45 6.66 -1.84
CA ALA A 161 -20.29 6.92 -3.01
C ALA A 161 -20.01 5.94 -4.18
N ALA A 162 -18.78 5.40 -4.24
CA ALA A 162 -18.39 4.35 -5.18
C ALA A 162 -18.63 2.92 -4.65
N GLY A 163 -19.31 2.77 -3.50
CA GLY A 163 -19.59 1.47 -2.88
C GLY A 163 -18.38 0.84 -2.18
N ILE A 164 -17.35 1.62 -1.90
CA ILE A 164 -16.08 1.13 -1.30
C ILE A 164 -16.00 1.58 0.15
N VAL A 165 -15.88 0.63 1.08
CA VAL A 165 -15.72 0.90 2.52
C VAL A 165 -14.26 0.68 2.91
N HIS A 166 -13.68 1.60 3.70
CA HIS A 166 -12.27 1.56 4.09
C HIS A 166 -11.94 0.41 5.08
N ARG A 167 -12.80 0.12 6.04
CA ARG A 167 -12.73 -0.95 7.04
C ARG A 167 -11.54 -0.91 8.03
N ASP A 168 -10.50 -0.14 7.78
CA ASP A 168 -9.30 0.02 8.65
C ASP A 168 -8.83 1.48 8.65
N PHE A 169 -9.78 2.43 8.78
CA PHE A 169 -9.43 3.85 8.83
C PHE A 169 -8.72 4.19 10.15
N LYS A 170 -7.50 4.71 10.02
CA LYS A 170 -6.64 5.14 11.14
C LYS A 170 -5.59 6.15 10.64
N PRO A 171 -4.95 6.92 11.55
CA PRO A 171 -3.97 7.94 11.14
C PRO A 171 -2.79 7.41 10.33
N GLU A 172 -2.42 6.15 10.49
CA GLU A 172 -1.37 5.50 9.70
C GLU A 172 -1.75 5.32 8.23
N ASN A 173 -3.06 5.26 7.93
CA ASN A 173 -3.62 5.07 6.60
C ASN A 173 -4.09 6.40 5.97
N VAL A 174 -3.61 7.53 6.49
CA VAL A 174 -3.81 8.87 5.94
C VAL A 174 -2.45 9.49 5.71
N LEU A 175 -2.20 9.98 4.51
CA LEU A 175 -0.96 10.64 4.11
C LEU A 175 -1.17 12.16 4.04
N VAL A 176 -0.29 12.90 4.68
CA VAL A 176 -0.19 14.35 4.56
C VAL A 176 1.01 14.63 3.67
N GLY A 177 0.72 15.03 2.43
CA GLY A 177 1.72 15.29 1.42
C GLY A 177 2.48 16.59 1.66
N ASP A 178 3.71 16.67 1.18
CA ASP A 178 4.51 17.92 1.18
C ASP A 178 3.88 18.99 0.27
N ASP A 179 2.99 18.58 -0.63
CA ASP A 179 2.14 19.45 -1.46
C ASP A 179 0.92 20.00 -0.69
N GLY A 180 0.79 19.71 0.60
CA GLY A 180 -0.31 20.11 1.47
C GLY A 180 -1.61 19.32 1.29
N ARG A 181 -1.67 18.36 0.35
CA ARG A 181 -2.87 17.54 0.15
C ARG A 181 -2.89 16.34 1.10
N VAL A 182 -4.08 16.03 1.59
CA VAL A 182 -4.34 14.87 2.43
C VAL A 182 -4.96 13.76 1.57
N ARG A 183 -4.42 12.54 1.68
CA ARG A 183 -4.90 11.38 0.90
C ARG A 183 -5.08 10.18 1.81
N VAL A 184 -6.23 9.52 1.69
CA VAL A 184 -6.50 8.24 2.34
C VAL A 184 -5.90 7.12 1.49
N THR A 185 -5.23 6.18 2.12
CA THR A 185 -4.60 5.01 1.49
C THR A 185 -5.04 3.72 2.18
N ASP A 186 -4.66 2.58 1.62
CA ASP A 186 -4.90 1.26 2.25
C ASP A 186 -6.37 0.93 2.55
N PHE A 187 -7.27 1.31 1.65
CA PHE A 187 -8.66 0.84 1.69
C PHE A 187 -8.67 -0.68 1.78
N GLY A 188 -9.39 -1.22 2.73
CA GLY A 188 -9.52 -2.58 3.26
C GLY A 188 -9.26 -3.81 2.40
N LEU A 189 -8.35 -3.71 1.43
CA LEU A 189 -7.90 -4.81 0.58
C LEU A 189 -7.37 -6.01 1.38
N ALA A 190 -7.01 -5.80 2.64
CA ALA A 190 -6.39 -6.80 3.47
C ALA A 190 -7.36 -7.61 4.33
N ARG A 191 -8.56 -7.10 4.60
CA ARG A 191 -9.54 -7.87 5.38
C ARG A 191 -10.22 -8.97 4.54
N GLY A 192 -10.21 -8.83 3.20
CA GLY A 192 -10.55 -9.92 2.29
C GLY A 192 -9.60 -11.12 2.39
N LEU A 193 -8.36 -10.91 2.87
CA LEU A 193 -7.36 -11.96 3.10
C LEU A 193 -7.59 -12.72 4.42
N HIS A 194 -8.17 -12.07 5.44
CA HIS A 194 -8.38 -12.68 6.77
C HIS A 194 -9.76 -13.32 6.94
N LEU A 195 -10.70 -13.07 6.03
CA LEU A 195 -12.04 -13.61 6.12
C LEU A 195 -12.25 -14.74 5.08
N GLY A 196 -11.64 -15.90 5.37
CA GLY A 196 -12.26 -17.18 5.02
C GLY A 196 -13.50 -17.47 5.88
N VAL A 197 -14.14 -16.43 6.46
CA VAL A 197 -15.36 -16.49 7.26
C VAL A 197 -16.42 -15.69 6.51
N GLU A 198 -17.52 -16.37 6.23
CA GLU A 198 -18.75 -15.86 5.65
C GLU A 198 -19.07 -14.46 6.20
N VAL A 199 -19.17 -13.48 5.28
CA VAL A 199 -19.86 -12.24 5.63
C VAL A 199 -21.33 -12.59 5.67
N ASP A 200 -21.82 -12.78 6.90
CA ASP A 200 -23.23 -12.88 7.19
C ASP A 200 -23.97 -11.69 6.54
N GLU A 201 -24.97 -11.98 5.73
CA GLU A 201 -25.84 -11.03 5.02
C GLU A 201 -26.74 -10.22 5.96
N ALA A 202 -26.36 -10.04 7.21
CA ALA A 202 -27.15 -9.38 8.24
C ALA A 202 -26.77 -7.91 8.45
N TRP A 203 -26.59 -7.12 7.38
CA TRP A 203 -26.84 -5.69 7.50
C TRP A 203 -28.28 -5.40 7.06
N ARG A 204 -29.23 -5.67 7.96
CA ARG A 204 -30.55 -5.06 7.88
C ARG A 204 -30.40 -3.61 8.30
N GLU A 205 -30.92 -2.72 7.48
CA GLU A 205 -31.11 -1.33 7.87
C GLU A 205 -31.78 -1.30 9.25
N PRO A 206 -31.26 -0.51 10.22
CA PRO A 206 -32.00 -0.30 11.45
C PRO A 206 -33.33 0.34 11.04
N ASP A 207 -34.44 -0.26 11.49
CA ASP A 207 -35.79 0.28 11.31
C ASP A 207 -35.77 1.77 11.67
N ASP A 208 -36.19 2.61 10.74
CA ASP A 208 -36.26 4.07 10.91
C ASP A 208 -37.12 4.37 12.14
N PRO A 209 -36.53 4.92 13.24
CA PRO A 209 -37.30 5.22 14.45
C PRO A 209 -38.36 6.31 14.25
N LEU A 210 -38.42 6.94 13.07
CA LEU A 210 -39.42 7.97 12.73
C LEU A 210 -40.72 7.39 12.15
N SER A 211 -40.74 6.12 11.75
CA SER A 211 -41.97 5.49 11.24
C SER A 211 -43.03 5.23 12.33
N ALA A 212 -42.60 5.25 13.60
CA ALA A 212 -43.49 5.03 14.75
C ALA A 212 -44.28 6.27 15.19
N LEU A 213 -44.04 7.46 14.61
CA LEU A 213 -44.66 8.72 15.05
C LEU A 213 -45.76 9.23 14.14
N THR A 214 -46.14 8.51 13.09
CA THR A 214 -47.21 8.94 12.15
C THR A 214 -48.48 8.09 12.17
N GLY A 215 -48.70 7.31 13.20
CA GLY A 215 -49.90 6.48 13.43
C GLY A 215 -50.62 6.90 14.69
N GLY A 216 -51.35 7.99 14.68
CA GLY A 216 -52.21 8.42 15.75
C GLY A 216 -53.29 9.35 15.22
#